data_24d21ba4b47efc2639a16c0226996b71
#
_entry.id   24d21ba4b47efc2639a16c0226996b71
#
_cell.length_a   1.000
_cell.length_b   1.000
_cell.length_c   1.000
_cell.angle_alpha   90.00
_cell.angle_beta   90.00
_cell.angle_gamma   90.00
#
_symmetry.space_group_name_H-M   'P 1'
#
loop_
_entity.id
_entity.type
_entity.pdbx_description
1 polymer ?
#
loop_
_entity_poly.entity_id
_entity_poly.type
_entity_poly.pdbx_seq_one_letter_code
_entity_poly.pdbx_strand_id
1 'polypeptide(L)'
;MILTNWGYTLTGVDTLPDILTEDEFNIMTANKFAGDVRIASELKASQSGIRSYVGWHLAGNLACECKYRGMDKRISLTKGGTVIQVQLPARYVTDVDNITVDGNVVEKYYIESNGVLHIANVGIVSDWSEIVIDYQAGLSDAMAEASKELMAHHVTHSLSNSYGIQSESSGGVSVTYSAAWIQNVMSSKLSDSDKEILAPYRLEGMF
;
A
#
# COMPACT_ATOMS: atom_id res chain seq x y z
N MET A 1 -1.81 -8.82 -15.35
CA MET A 1 -2.92 -8.79 -14.38
C MET A 1 -2.48 -9.51 -13.10
N ILE A 2 -2.57 -8.85 -11.96
CA ILE A 2 -2.10 -9.36 -10.66
C ILE A 2 -3.25 -9.36 -9.66
N LEU A 3 -3.61 -10.53 -9.13
CA LEU A 3 -4.52 -10.63 -8.00
C LEU A 3 -3.75 -10.25 -6.73
N THR A 4 -4.23 -9.24 -6.03
CA THR A 4 -3.62 -8.79 -4.77
C THR A 4 -4.24 -9.49 -3.56
N ASN A 5 -3.51 -9.47 -2.45
CA ASN A 5 -4.05 -9.96 -1.16
C ASN A 5 -5.02 -8.97 -0.49
N TRP A 6 -5.23 -7.81 -1.11
CA TRP A 6 -6.06 -6.73 -0.58
C TRP A 6 -7.49 -6.73 -1.13
N GLY A 7 -7.84 -7.71 -1.98
CA GLY A 7 -9.21 -7.91 -2.48
C GLY A 7 -9.53 -7.17 -3.78
N TYR A 8 -8.51 -6.83 -4.56
CA TYR A 8 -8.64 -6.29 -5.92
C TYR A 8 -7.55 -6.84 -6.83
N THR A 9 -7.75 -6.66 -8.12
CA THR A 9 -6.81 -7.05 -9.16
C THR A 9 -6.20 -5.81 -9.79
N LEU A 10 -4.87 -5.78 -9.93
CA LEU A 10 -4.19 -4.78 -10.73
C LEU A 10 -4.23 -5.18 -12.20
N THR A 11 -4.69 -4.28 -13.07
CA THR A 11 -4.79 -4.50 -14.50
C THR A 11 -3.67 -3.74 -15.23
N GLY A 12 -3.27 -4.24 -16.40
CA GLY A 12 -2.22 -3.57 -17.20
C GLY A 12 -0.78 -3.74 -16.68
N VAL A 13 -0.57 -4.44 -15.58
CA VAL A 13 0.77 -4.71 -15.03
C VAL A 13 0.97 -6.21 -14.78
N ASP A 14 2.20 -6.68 -14.98
CA ASP A 14 2.59 -8.07 -14.76
C ASP A 14 3.33 -8.28 -13.44
N THR A 15 3.89 -7.21 -12.90
CA THR A 15 4.53 -7.18 -11.58
C THR A 15 4.08 -5.95 -10.82
N LEU A 16 4.03 -6.06 -9.49
CA LEU A 16 3.73 -4.91 -8.64
C LEU A 16 4.90 -3.91 -8.72
N PRO A 17 4.68 -2.66 -9.15
CA PRO A 17 5.75 -1.67 -9.27
C PRO A 17 6.46 -1.44 -7.94
N ASP A 18 7.76 -1.24 -7.98
CA ASP A 18 8.53 -0.91 -6.79
C ASP A 18 8.13 0.48 -6.24
N ILE A 19 8.09 0.62 -4.93
CA ILE A 19 7.97 1.94 -4.26
C ILE A 19 9.27 2.72 -4.49
N LEU A 20 10.40 2.03 -4.35
CA LEU A 20 11.75 2.55 -4.53
C LEU A 20 12.59 1.49 -5.25
N THR A 21 13.17 1.87 -6.38
CA THR A 21 14.09 1.01 -7.13
C THR A 21 15.51 1.08 -6.56
N GLU A 22 16.36 0.12 -6.90
CA GLU A 22 17.78 0.12 -6.49
C GLU A 22 18.54 1.34 -7.02
N ASP A 23 18.26 1.75 -8.26
CA ASP A 23 18.88 2.93 -8.86
C ASP A 23 18.50 4.22 -8.11
N GLU A 24 17.22 4.40 -7.81
CA GLU A 24 16.74 5.53 -7.02
C GLU A 24 17.35 5.53 -5.61
N PHE A 25 17.41 4.36 -4.95
CA PHE A 25 18.03 4.22 -3.65
C PHE A 25 19.53 4.61 -3.68
N ASN A 26 20.27 4.16 -4.68
CA ASN A 26 21.67 4.52 -4.85
C ASN A 26 21.85 6.04 -5.06
N ILE A 27 20.99 6.67 -5.86
CA ILE A 27 20.99 8.13 -6.05
C ILE A 27 20.72 8.85 -4.72
N MET A 28 19.67 8.47 -3.99
CA MET A 28 19.27 9.09 -2.71
C MET A 28 20.34 8.95 -1.63
N THR A 29 21.10 7.86 -1.64
CA THR A 29 22.17 7.59 -0.67
C THR A 29 23.56 8.02 -1.16
N ALA A 30 23.63 8.78 -2.26
CA ALA A 30 24.88 9.19 -2.92
C ALA A 30 25.84 8.00 -3.16
N ASN A 31 25.31 6.87 -3.58
CA ASN A 31 26.01 5.61 -3.85
C ASN A 31 26.78 5.03 -2.64
N LYS A 32 26.41 5.40 -1.42
CA LYS A 32 27.09 4.92 -0.20
C LYS A 32 27.13 3.41 -0.07
N PHE A 33 26.12 2.73 -0.59
CA PHE A 33 25.95 1.27 -0.51
C PHE A 33 26.11 0.57 -1.86
N ALA A 34 26.51 1.27 -2.91
CA ALA A 34 26.62 0.72 -4.26
C ALA A 34 27.45 -0.58 -4.27
N GLY A 35 26.87 -1.65 -4.83
CA GLY A 35 27.47 -2.98 -4.88
C GLY A 35 27.25 -3.84 -3.63
N ASP A 36 26.53 -3.38 -2.61
CA ASP A 36 26.13 -4.25 -1.50
C ASP A 36 25.04 -5.23 -1.97
N VAL A 37 25.37 -6.51 -1.95
CA VAL A 37 24.49 -7.59 -2.44
C VAL A 37 23.15 -7.71 -1.66
N ARG A 38 23.04 -7.05 -0.51
CA ARG A 38 21.84 -7.06 0.32
C ARG A 38 20.78 -6.05 -0.13
N ILE A 39 21.14 -5.04 -0.93
CA ILE A 39 20.22 -3.94 -1.30
C ILE A 39 18.91 -4.47 -1.83
N ALA A 40 18.94 -5.34 -2.84
CA ALA A 40 17.73 -5.86 -3.48
C ALA A 40 16.81 -6.61 -2.48
N SER A 41 17.39 -7.38 -1.57
CA SER A 41 16.62 -8.11 -0.55
C SER A 41 16.01 -7.18 0.51
N GLU A 42 16.75 -6.17 0.95
CA GLU A 42 16.29 -5.20 1.93
C GLU A 42 15.19 -4.29 1.36
N LEU A 43 15.36 -3.83 0.10
CA LEU A 43 14.32 -3.08 -0.61
C LEU A 43 13.03 -3.89 -0.71
N LYS A 44 13.12 -5.16 -1.12
CA LYS A 44 11.95 -6.05 -1.23
C LYS A 44 11.27 -6.30 0.11
N ALA A 45 12.04 -6.53 1.17
CA ALA A 45 11.51 -6.75 2.51
C ALA A 45 10.83 -5.49 3.06
N SER A 46 11.45 -4.32 2.89
CA SER A 46 10.91 -3.02 3.30
C SER A 46 9.60 -2.70 2.58
N GLN A 47 9.55 -2.85 1.24
CA GLN A 47 8.33 -2.66 0.46
C GLN A 47 7.19 -3.56 0.92
N SER A 48 7.48 -4.83 1.15
CA SER A 48 6.51 -5.80 1.64
C SER A 48 5.95 -5.40 3.01
N GLY A 49 6.82 -4.97 3.94
CA GLY A 49 6.45 -4.50 5.27
C GLY A 49 5.56 -3.26 5.22
N ILE A 50 5.94 -2.26 4.43
CA ILE A 50 5.18 -1.01 4.25
C ILE A 50 3.79 -1.32 3.67
N ARG A 51 3.71 -2.08 2.57
CA ARG A 51 2.44 -2.45 1.93
C ARG A 51 1.54 -3.28 2.84
N SER A 52 2.12 -4.19 3.60
CA SER A 52 1.37 -4.97 4.60
C SER A 52 0.75 -4.07 5.67
N TYR A 53 1.47 -3.04 6.11
CA TYR A 53 0.98 -2.10 7.10
C TYR A 53 -0.11 -1.16 6.57
N VAL A 54 0.08 -0.60 5.36
CA VAL A 54 -0.89 0.34 4.77
C VAL A 54 -2.12 -0.37 4.19
N GLY A 55 -2.02 -1.64 3.84
CA GLY A 55 -3.14 -2.48 3.38
C GLY A 55 -3.51 -2.30 1.90
N TRP A 56 -2.62 -1.74 1.06
CA TRP A 56 -2.82 -1.58 -0.39
C TRP A 56 -1.49 -1.44 -1.14
N HIS A 57 -1.52 -1.32 -2.48
CA HIS A 57 -0.31 -1.38 -3.30
C HIS A 57 0.71 -0.26 -3.06
N LEU A 58 0.28 0.89 -2.58
CA LEU A 58 1.12 2.06 -2.29
C LEU A 58 2.17 2.29 -3.40
N ALA A 59 1.69 2.68 -4.57
CA ALA A 59 2.50 3.00 -5.74
C ALA A 59 1.88 4.19 -6.46
N GLY A 60 2.45 4.59 -7.59
CA GLY A 60 1.83 5.54 -8.50
C GLY A 60 0.47 5.07 -9.00
N ASN A 61 -0.19 5.88 -9.80
CA ASN A 61 -1.55 5.58 -10.25
C ASN A 61 -1.60 4.29 -11.08
N LEU A 62 -2.41 3.33 -10.66
CA LEU A 62 -2.57 2.02 -11.29
C LEU A 62 -4.05 1.72 -11.52
N ALA A 63 -4.33 1.04 -12.63
CA ALA A 63 -5.66 0.53 -12.92
C ALA A 63 -5.98 -0.68 -12.03
N CYS A 64 -7.12 -0.63 -11.38
CA CYS A 64 -7.59 -1.61 -10.40
C CYS A 64 -8.99 -2.11 -10.77
N GLU A 65 -9.24 -3.39 -10.58
CA GLU A 65 -10.56 -4.00 -10.66
C GLU A 65 -10.90 -4.63 -9.32
N CYS A 66 -12.07 -4.34 -8.77
CA CYS A 66 -12.61 -5.08 -7.63
C CYS A 66 -13.98 -5.68 -7.95
N LYS A 67 -14.23 -6.86 -7.38
CA LYS A 67 -15.48 -7.60 -7.54
C LYS A 67 -16.06 -7.91 -6.17
N TYR A 68 -17.32 -7.56 -5.99
CA TYR A 68 -18.06 -7.78 -4.75
C TYR A 68 -19.33 -8.56 -5.01
N ARG A 69 -19.82 -9.22 -3.96
CA ARG A 69 -21.21 -9.68 -3.87
C ARG A 69 -21.99 -8.74 -2.97
N GLY A 70 -23.32 -8.65 -3.17
CA GLY A 70 -24.15 -7.75 -2.38
C GLY A 70 -24.10 -8.01 -0.86
N MET A 71 -23.71 -9.24 -0.44
CA MET A 71 -23.48 -9.60 0.96
C MET A 71 -22.08 -9.26 1.50
N ASP A 72 -21.19 -8.70 0.68
CA ASP A 72 -19.82 -8.37 1.13
C ASP A 72 -19.87 -7.30 2.23
N LYS A 73 -19.04 -7.47 3.26
CA LYS A 73 -18.95 -6.54 4.39
C LYS A 73 -18.54 -5.12 4.01
N ARG A 74 -17.93 -4.96 2.84
CA ARG A 74 -17.52 -3.66 2.27
C ARG A 74 -18.67 -2.92 1.59
N ILE A 75 -19.84 -3.57 1.48
CA ILE A 75 -21.03 -3.00 0.87
C ILE A 75 -22.02 -2.64 1.96
N SER A 76 -22.53 -1.43 1.91
CA SER A 76 -23.62 -0.96 2.74
C SER A 76 -24.76 -0.48 1.87
N LEU A 77 -25.96 -1.00 2.10
CA LEU A 77 -27.16 -0.56 1.41
C LEU A 77 -27.85 0.51 2.26
N THR A 78 -28.19 1.64 1.65
CA THR A 78 -29.02 2.64 2.32
C THR A 78 -30.46 2.14 2.50
N LYS A 79 -31.17 2.67 3.51
CA LYS A 79 -32.59 2.38 3.70
C LYS A 79 -33.38 2.69 2.43
N GLY A 80 -33.92 1.64 1.78
CA GLY A 80 -34.63 1.76 0.52
C GLY A 80 -33.93 1.15 -0.69
N GLY A 81 -32.68 0.68 -0.56
CA GLY A 81 -31.97 -0.11 -1.57
C GLY A 81 -31.56 0.65 -2.85
N THR A 82 -31.65 1.98 -2.84
CA THR A 82 -31.40 2.80 -4.04
C THR A 82 -29.98 3.34 -4.15
N VAL A 83 -29.22 3.31 -3.08
CA VAL A 83 -27.80 3.71 -3.04
C VAL A 83 -26.98 2.64 -2.36
N ILE A 84 -25.92 2.23 -3.03
CA ILE A 84 -24.91 1.33 -2.50
C ILE A 84 -23.72 2.19 -2.08
N GLN A 85 -23.18 1.93 -0.90
CA GLN A 85 -21.87 2.44 -0.47
C GLN A 85 -20.89 1.29 -0.51
N VAL A 86 -19.77 1.48 -1.21
CA VAL A 86 -18.71 0.50 -1.34
C VAL A 86 -17.41 1.09 -0.83
N GLN A 87 -16.79 0.45 0.15
CA GLN A 87 -15.42 0.80 0.54
C GLN A 87 -14.44 0.18 -0.44
N LEU A 88 -13.81 1.01 -1.27
CA LEU A 88 -12.77 0.54 -2.19
C LEU A 88 -11.50 0.14 -1.43
N PRO A 89 -10.82 -0.93 -1.85
CA PRO A 89 -9.63 -1.46 -1.18
C PRO A 89 -8.34 -0.71 -1.58
N ALA A 90 -8.46 0.56 -1.88
CA ALA A 90 -7.34 1.46 -2.14
C ALA A 90 -7.68 2.87 -1.64
N ARG A 91 -6.66 3.60 -1.26
CA ARG A 91 -6.76 5.02 -0.93
C ARG A 91 -6.34 5.85 -2.14
N TYR A 92 -6.71 7.12 -2.17
CA TYR A 92 -6.37 8.03 -3.28
C TYR A 92 -6.84 7.51 -4.64
N VAL A 93 -8.13 7.17 -4.71
CA VAL A 93 -8.79 6.87 -5.98
C VAL A 93 -8.86 8.15 -6.79
N THR A 94 -8.28 8.13 -7.98
CA THR A 94 -8.16 9.30 -8.86
C THR A 94 -9.27 9.35 -9.90
N ASP A 95 -9.76 8.19 -10.31
CA ASP A 95 -10.84 8.06 -11.28
C ASP A 95 -11.58 6.73 -11.12
N VAL A 96 -12.80 6.66 -11.61
CA VAL A 96 -13.60 5.45 -11.70
C VAL A 96 -13.97 5.24 -13.16
N ASP A 97 -13.36 4.25 -13.78
CA ASP A 97 -13.46 4.01 -15.22
C ASP A 97 -14.81 3.36 -15.58
N ASN A 98 -15.29 2.42 -14.76
CA ASN A 98 -16.52 1.70 -15.02
C ASN A 98 -17.11 1.10 -13.74
N ILE A 99 -18.43 1.05 -13.67
CA ILE A 99 -19.18 0.37 -12.60
C ILE A 99 -20.27 -0.46 -13.25
N THR A 100 -20.34 -1.73 -12.88
CA THR A 100 -21.46 -2.59 -13.28
C THR A 100 -22.09 -3.27 -12.07
N VAL A 101 -23.43 -3.39 -12.10
CA VAL A 101 -24.20 -4.16 -11.14
C VAL A 101 -25.03 -5.18 -11.92
N ASP A 102 -24.77 -6.46 -11.68
CA ASP A 102 -25.37 -7.59 -12.43
C ASP A 102 -25.21 -7.41 -13.95
N GLY A 103 -24.06 -6.89 -14.41
CA GLY A 103 -23.73 -6.63 -15.80
C GLY A 103 -24.31 -5.33 -16.37
N ASN A 104 -25.11 -4.59 -15.62
CA ASN A 104 -25.67 -3.31 -16.06
C ASN A 104 -24.76 -2.16 -15.66
N VAL A 105 -24.40 -1.32 -16.62
CA VAL A 105 -23.55 -0.13 -16.37
C VAL A 105 -24.29 0.90 -15.53
N VAL A 106 -23.60 1.45 -14.54
CA VAL A 106 -24.10 2.51 -13.67
C VAL A 106 -23.37 3.81 -13.93
N GLU A 107 -24.12 4.85 -14.30
CA GLU A 107 -23.56 6.17 -14.64
C GLU A 107 -23.56 7.16 -13.47
N LYS A 108 -24.36 6.91 -12.42
CA LYS A 108 -24.53 7.84 -11.31
C LYS A 108 -23.80 7.36 -10.07
N TYR A 109 -22.68 7.95 -9.83
CA TYR A 109 -21.86 7.70 -8.63
C TYR A 109 -21.16 8.98 -8.18
N TYR A 110 -20.65 8.97 -6.95
CA TYR A 110 -19.63 9.89 -6.47
C TYR A 110 -18.69 9.16 -5.50
N ILE A 111 -17.47 9.66 -5.39
CA ILE A 111 -16.45 9.09 -4.52
C ILE A 111 -16.02 10.10 -3.47
N GLU A 112 -15.87 9.63 -2.23
CA GLU A 112 -15.30 10.40 -1.14
C GLU A 112 -13.76 10.27 -1.11
N SER A 113 -13.10 11.25 -0.53
CA SER A 113 -11.62 11.28 -0.41
C SER A 113 -11.02 10.10 0.36
N ASN A 114 -11.82 9.42 1.19
CA ASN A 114 -11.45 8.24 1.96
C ASN A 114 -11.59 6.92 1.17
N GLY A 115 -11.98 6.98 -0.11
CA GLY A 115 -12.19 5.80 -0.97
C GLY A 115 -13.56 5.15 -0.83
N VAL A 116 -14.55 5.80 -0.20
CA VAL A 116 -15.93 5.34 -0.20
C VAL A 116 -16.61 5.77 -1.48
N LEU A 117 -17.08 4.81 -2.25
CA LEU A 117 -17.83 5.00 -3.49
C LEU A 117 -19.33 4.88 -3.20
N HIS A 118 -20.09 5.88 -3.61
CA HIS A 118 -21.56 5.89 -3.55
C HIS A 118 -22.14 5.70 -4.94
N ILE A 119 -22.91 4.65 -5.13
CA ILE A 119 -23.51 4.28 -6.41
C ILE A 119 -25.03 4.45 -6.27
N ALA A 120 -25.62 5.24 -7.15
CA ALA A 120 -27.05 5.57 -7.11
C ALA A 120 -27.82 4.91 -8.26
N ASN A 121 -29.12 4.71 -8.07
CA ASN A 121 -30.04 4.21 -9.10
C ASN A 121 -29.72 2.79 -9.62
N VAL A 122 -29.24 1.92 -8.75
CA VAL A 122 -28.80 0.55 -9.10
C VAL A 122 -29.96 -0.47 -9.18
N GLY A 123 -31.20 -0.03 -8.97
CA GLY A 123 -32.33 -0.96 -8.89
C GLY A 123 -32.32 -1.77 -7.58
N ILE A 124 -32.86 -2.97 -7.60
CA ILE A 124 -32.88 -3.87 -6.44
C ILE A 124 -31.58 -4.66 -6.41
N VAL A 125 -30.79 -4.46 -5.38
CA VAL A 125 -29.56 -5.21 -5.14
C VAL A 125 -29.84 -6.31 -4.12
N SER A 126 -29.57 -7.53 -4.51
CA SER A 126 -29.68 -8.71 -3.66
C SER A 126 -28.30 -9.09 -3.07
N ASP A 127 -28.30 -9.96 -2.07
CA ASP A 127 -27.07 -10.54 -1.49
C ASP A 127 -26.18 -11.20 -2.55
N TRP A 128 -26.75 -11.65 -3.65
CA TRP A 128 -26.08 -12.35 -4.75
C TRP A 128 -25.68 -11.45 -5.91
N SER A 129 -26.13 -10.19 -5.91
CA SER A 129 -25.78 -9.25 -6.97
C SER A 129 -24.27 -9.10 -7.10
N GLU A 130 -23.76 -9.16 -8.34
CA GLU A 130 -22.36 -8.94 -8.65
C GLU A 130 -22.11 -7.47 -8.93
N ILE A 131 -21.15 -6.89 -8.21
CA ILE A 131 -20.73 -5.51 -8.38
C ILE A 131 -19.28 -5.52 -8.84
N VAL A 132 -19.00 -4.99 -10.03
CA VAL A 132 -17.65 -4.86 -10.57
C VAL A 132 -17.34 -3.38 -10.71
N ILE A 133 -16.18 -2.97 -10.22
CA ILE A 133 -15.74 -1.59 -10.25
C ILE A 133 -14.31 -1.55 -10.80
N ASP A 134 -14.15 -0.85 -11.92
CA ASP A 134 -12.86 -0.54 -12.51
C ASP A 134 -12.50 0.91 -12.15
N TYR A 135 -11.33 1.11 -11.57
CA TYR A 135 -10.93 2.41 -11.05
C TYR A 135 -9.41 2.59 -11.10
N GLN A 136 -9.00 3.85 -11.03
CA GLN A 136 -7.60 4.24 -10.94
C GLN A 136 -7.28 4.65 -9.50
N ALA A 137 -6.23 4.12 -8.94
CA ALA A 137 -5.79 4.48 -7.60
C ALA A 137 -4.27 4.54 -7.49
N GLY A 138 -3.77 5.49 -6.72
CA GLY A 138 -2.33 5.63 -6.50
C GLY A 138 -1.95 6.92 -5.82
N LEU A 139 -0.69 7.00 -5.44
CA LEU A 139 -0.10 8.19 -4.86
C LEU A 139 0.13 9.27 -5.92
N SER A 140 -0.06 10.54 -5.54
CA SER A 140 0.52 11.64 -6.32
C SER A 140 2.05 11.61 -6.24
N ASP A 141 2.73 12.28 -7.18
CA ASP A 141 4.20 12.32 -7.21
C ASP A 141 4.81 12.79 -5.89
N ALA A 142 4.22 13.82 -5.27
CA ALA A 142 4.70 14.33 -3.99
C ALA A 142 4.55 13.31 -2.84
N MET A 143 3.45 12.54 -2.82
CA MET A 143 3.23 11.50 -1.81
C MET A 143 4.11 10.28 -2.07
N ALA A 144 4.35 9.96 -3.35
CA ALA A 144 5.26 8.89 -3.73
C ALA A 144 6.68 9.21 -3.27
N GLU A 145 7.13 10.46 -3.42
CA GLU A 145 8.46 10.88 -2.98
C GLU A 145 8.65 10.73 -1.47
N ALA A 146 7.67 11.18 -0.66
CA ALA A 146 7.71 11.00 0.79
C ALA A 146 7.79 9.50 1.21
N SER A 147 7.11 8.62 0.50
CA SER A 147 7.19 7.17 0.76
C SER A 147 8.54 6.57 0.35
N LYS A 148 9.17 7.10 -0.70
CA LYS A 148 10.54 6.72 -1.12
C LYS A 148 11.58 7.14 -0.09
N GLU A 149 11.50 8.36 0.41
CA GLU A 149 12.40 8.87 1.46
C GLU A 149 12.35 8.01 2.72
N LEU A 150 11.14 7.70 3.18
CA LEU A 150 10.95 6.80 4.32
C LEU A 150 11.59 5.43 4.08
N MET A 151 11.35 4.86 2.90
CA MET A 151 11.90 3.56 2.54
C MET A 151 13.42 3.59 2.42
N ALA A 152 14.00 4.64 1.81
CA ALA A 152 15.44 4.82 1.71
C ALA A 152 16.09 4.93 3.10
N HIS A 153 15.45 5.66 4.02
CA HIS A 153 15.90 5.75 5.41
C HIS A 153 15.89 4.39 6.10
N HIS A 154 14.80 3.63 5.96
CA HIS A 154 14.65 2.30 6.57
C HIS A 154 15.71 1.32 6.05
N VAL A 155 15.91 1.25 4.73
CA VAL A 155 16.92 0.38 4.10
C VAL A 155 18.33 0.82 4.47
N THR A 156 18.63 2.12 4.47
CA THR A 156 19.92 2.68 4.92
C THR A 156 20.26 2.24 6.34
N HIS A 157 19.27 2.27 7.21
CA HIS A 157 19.42 1.86 8.61
C HIS A 157 19.73 0.36 8.71
N SER A 158 19.00 -0.47 7.95
CA SER A 158 19.23 -1.91 7.88
C SER A 158 20.63 -2.25 7.36
N LEU A 159 21.06 -1.63 6.27
CA LEU A 159 22.38 -1.87 5.65
C LEU A 159 23.55 -1.35 6.49
N SER A 160 23.36 -0.25 7.22
CA SER A 160 24.39 0.36 8.06
C SER A 160 24.72 -0.48 9.29
N ASN A 161 23.87 -1.43 9.64
CA ASN A 161 24.02 -2.23 10.84
C ASN A 161 24.41 -3.66 10.48
N SER A 162 25.51 -4.11 11.08
CA SER A 162 25.96 -5.50 10.93
C SER A 162 25.01 -6.40 11.72
N TYR A 163 24.33 -7.31 11.02
CA TYR A 163 23.44 -8.28 11.66
C TYR A 163 24.14 -9.02 12.80
N GLY A 164 23.61 -8.90 14.00
CA GLY A 164 24.10 -9.66 15.16
C GLY A 164 25.21 -9.00 15.98
N ILE A 165 25.65 -7.80 15.66
CA ILE A 165 26.64 -7.08 16.48
C ILE A 165 25.91 -6.33 17.58
N GLN A 166 26.02 -6.81 18.83
CA GLN A 166 25.51 -6.13 20.01
C GLN A 166 26.38 -4.96 20.47
N SER A 167 27.67 -5.01 20.16
CA SER A 167 28.59 -3.93 20.44
C SER A 167 29.76 -3.92 19.44
N GLU A 168 30.17 -2.74 19.03
CA GLU A 168 31.38 -2.52 18.25
C GLU A 168 32.38 -1.74 19.08
N SER A 169 33.66 -2.10 19.00
CA SER A 169 34.75 -1.37 19.61
C SER A 169 35.81 -1.09 18.58
N SER A 170 36.12 0.18 18.39
CA SER A 170 37.22 0.62 17.49
C SER A 170 37.88 1.85 18.10
N GLY A 171 39.21 1.82 18.15
CA GLY A 171 40.02 2.97 18.59
C GLY A 171 39.70 3.47 20.02
N GLY A 172 39.25 2.60 20.93
CA GLY A 172 38.91 2.95 22.30
C GLY A 172 37.48 3.50 22.48
N VAL A 173 36.68 3.54 21.42
CA VAL A 173 35.24 3.85 21.49
C VAL A 173 34.45 2.57 21.35
N SER A 174 33.56 2.31 22.30
CA SER A 174 32.62 1.18 22.28
C SER A 174 31.19 1.69 22.11
N VAL A 175 30.48 1.18 21.12
CA VAL A 175 29.04 1.44 20.88
C VAL A 175 28.30 0.17 21.16
N THR A 176 27.35 0.21 22.09
CA THR A 176 26.48 -0.91 22.41
C THR A 176 25.06 -0.61 21.90
N TYR A 177 24.50 -1.52 21.14
CA TYR A 177 23.12 -1.41 20.60
C TYR A 177 22.13 -2.07 21.56
N SER A 178 20.96 -1.45 21.73
CA SER A 178 19.92 -2.04 22.59
C SER A 178 19.33 -3.30 21.94
N ALA A 179 18.92 -4.27 22.77
CA ALA A 179 18.28 -5.49 22.30
C ALA A 179 16.97 -5.22 21.52
N ALA A 180 16.21 -4.19 21.93
CA ALA A 180 15.00 -3.78 21.22
C ALA A 180 15.32 -3.23 19.81
N TRP A 181 16.43 -2.51 19.67
CA TRP A 181 16.88 -1.98 18.40
C TRP A 181 17.33 -3.11 17.46
N ILE A 182 18.11 -4.08 17.96
CA ILE A 182 18.54 -5.27 17.21
C ILE A 182 17.33 -6.07 16.72
N GLN A 183 16.31 -6.26 17.56
CA GLN A 183 15.07 -6.93 17.17
C GLN A 183 14.30 -6.19 16.07
N ASN A 184 14.25 -4.87 16.10
CA ASN A 184 13.59 -4.07 15.07
C ASN A 184 14.31 -4.16 13.72
N VAL A 185 15.64 -4.11 13.72
CA VAL A 185 16.46 -4.27 12.51
C VAL A 185 16.34 -5.69 11.94
N MET A 186 16.45 -6.73 12.78
CA MET A 186 16.38 -8.13 12.33
C MET A 186 14.97 -8.58 11.88
N SER A 187 13.92 -7.85 12.24
CA SER A 187 12.55 -8.28 11.95
C SER A 187 11.90 -7.58 10.76
N SER A 188 12.62 -6.69 10.02
CA SER A 188 12.04 -5.80 9.00
C SER A 188 10.73 -5.13 9.46
N LYS A 189 10.53 -4.99 10.76
CA LYS A 189 9.34 -4.39 11.34
C LYS A 189 9.48 -2.88 11.32
N LEU A 190 8.44 -2.24 10.83
CA LEU A 190 8.30 -0.80 10.91
C LEU A 190 8.35 -0.35 12.38
N SER A 191 9.16 0.64 12.69
CA SER A 191 9.17 1.30 14.00
C SER A 191 7.84 2.03 14.23
N ASP A 192 7.57 2.42 15.47
CA ASP A 192 6.36 3.19 15.75
C ASP A 192 6.40 4.57 15.08
N SER A 193 7.58 5.17 14.94
CA SER A 193 7.78 6.39 14.15
C SER A 193 7.45 6.19 12.67
N ASP A 194 7.90 5.06 12.06
CA ASP A 194 7.55 4.75 10.67
C ASP A 194 6.04 4.57 10.48
N LYS A 195 5.39 3.94 11.45
CA LYS A 195 3.93 3.75 11.46
C LYS A 195 3.18 5.08 11.57
N GLU A 196 3.68 6.03 12.37
CA GLU A 196 3.10 7.37 12.46
C GLU A 196 3.18 8.10 11.11
N ILE A 197 4.32 8.02 10.42
CA ILE A 197 4.50 8.61 9.08
C ILE A 197 3.59 7.93 8.06
N LEU A 198 3.40 6.62 8.15
CA LEU A 198 2.56 5.84 7.23
C LEU A 198 1.07 5.88 7.56
N ALA A 199 0.68 6.33 8.75
CA ALA A 199 -0.72 6.36 9.19
C ALA A 199 -1.67 7.08 8.20
N PRO A 200 -1.31 8.23 7.58
CA PRO A 200 -2.16 8.88 6.59
C PRO A 200 -2.44 8.04 5.34
N TYR A 201 -1.57 7.08 5.04
CA TYR A 201 -1.68 6.21 3.86
C TYR A 201 -2.41 4.90 4.16
N ARG A 202 -2.67 4.61 5.42
CA ARG A 202 -3.30 3.36 5.84
C ARG A 202 -4.79 3.33 5.48
N LEU A 203 -5.25 2.20 4.98
CA LEU A 203 -6.68 1.91 4.84
C LEU A 203 -7.29 1.63 6.22
N GLU A 204 -8.29 2.41 6.62
CA GLU A 204 -9.00 2.21 7.87
C GLU A 204 -10.07 1.13 7.70
N GLY A 205 -10.20 0.25 8.69
CA GLY A 205 -11.35 -0.68 8.81
C GLY A 205 -11.30 -1.96 7.99
N MET A 206 -10.14 -2.36 7.43
CA MET A 206 -10.04 -3.58 6.61
C MET A 206 -9.43 -4.80 7.35
N PHE A 207 -9.28 -4.76 8.67
CA PHE A 207 -8.74 -5.87 9.45
C PHE A 207 -9.66 -6.26 10.60
#